data_0c0987aaabf3b4cc02db6906265ff7bb
#
_entry.id   0c0987aaabf3b4cc02db6906265ff7bb
#
_cell.length_a   1.000
_cell.length_b   1.000
_cell.length_c   1.000
_cell.angle_alpha   90.00
_cell.angle_beta   90.00
_cell.angle_gamma   90.00
#
_symmetry.space_group_name_H-M   'P 1'
#
loop_
_entity.id
_entity.type
_entity.pdbx_description
1 polymer ?
#
loop_
_entity_poly.entity_id
_entity_poly.type
_entity_poly.pdbx_seq_one_letter_code
_entity_poly.pdbx_strand_id
1 'polypeptide(L)'
;MIQGCFTGHYIPFPLNNLHICRKISTFASSLERMYMTRKEQIVSFLWQHVLLLVSLCVMTLGVAVCVRSMLGSSVISTLPYVFETAGKLGLGVPKFTIGQYTYIMNGVLVLGQILVLRKKFEPVQLFQLLVGFVFGSLIDVNMILTTWLTPNLLWQKIVAQVLGCTILGIGIALEVRCGSVTMPGEGFPVAVSQVTGIEFPKVKICVDCSLVILAVIFSFIFFGAWQWYIVGIGTLFAMVYVGMVVKKVGKHLGWFDRILAYQPGFRRYVYGLARFLFKQK
;
A
#
# COMPACT_ATOMS: atom_id res chain seq x y z
N MET A 1 -1.01 31.09 20.52
CA MET A 1 0.24 30.71 19.80
C MET A 1 0.08 29.37 19.05
N ILE A 2 -1.11 29.12 18.47
CA ILE A 2 -1.48 27.87 17.73
C ILE A 2 -1.81 28.16 16.25
N GLN A 3 -1.70 29.42 15.81
CA GLN A 3 -2.03 29.82 14.42
C GLN A 3 -0.87 29.68 13.41
N GLY A 4 0.32 29.24 13.82
CA GLY A 4 1.51 29.20 12.95
C GLY A 4 1.68 27.94 12.07
N CYS A 5 0.85 26.91 12.20
CA CYS A 5 0.99 25.68 11.41
C CYS A 5 0.17 25.67 10.10
N PHE A 6 -0.65 26.67 9.83
CA PHE A 6 -1.56 26.72 8.66
C PHE A 6 -1.12 27.65 7.53
N THR A 7 -0.07 28.43 7.71
CA THR A 7 0.47 29.31 6.66
C THR A 7 1.82 28.79 6.22
N GLY A 8 1.92 28.34 4.99
CA GLY A 8 3.02 27.70 4.28
C GLY A 8 4.42 28.34 4.34
N HIS A 9 4.93 28.62 5.52
CA HIS A 9 6.33 29.00 5.71
C HIS A 9 7.15 27.77 6.13
N TYR A 10 8.07 27.40 5.27
CA TYR A 10 9.08 26.37 5.45
C TYR A 10 10.02 26.75 6.60
N ILE A 11 9.84 26.15 7.76
CA ILE A 11 10.88 26.09 8.78
C ILE A 11 11.61 24.75 8.56
N PRO A 12 12.94 24.75 8.34
CA PRO A 12 13.69 23.51 8.24
C PRO A 12 13.80 22.89 9.65
N PHE A 13 12.89 21.94 9.93
CA PHE A 13 12.94 21.16 11.17
C PHE A 13 13.90 19.98 11.01
N PRO A 14 14.79 19.73 11.99
CA PRO A 14 15.64 18.56 12.01
C PRO A 14 14.79 17.27 12.10
N LEU A 15 15.23 16.22 11.40
CA LEU A 15 14.56 14.93 11.21
C LEU A 15 14.15 14.18 12.50
N ASN A 16 14.60 14.63 13.68
CA ASN A 16 14.26 14.03 14.97
C ASN A 16 12.82 14.31 15.46
N ASN A 17 12.06 15.19 14.80
CA ASN A 17 10.73 15.60 15.27
C ASN A 17 9.56 14.93 14.52
N LEU A 18 9.79 13.92 13.66
CA LEU A 18 8.72 13.19 12.97
C LEU A 18 7.75 12.50 13.96
N HIS A 19 8.27 12.05 15.11
CA HIS A 19 7.46 11.46 16.19
C HIS A 19 6.57 12.50 16.89
N ILE A 20 7.05 13.72 17.03
CA ILE A 20 6.28 14.82 17.66
C ILE A 20 5.22 15.34 16.69
N CYS A 21 5.55 15.53 15.39
CA CYS A 21 4.56 15.90 14.37
C CYS A 21 3.47 14.82 14.21
N ARG A 22 3.82 13.54 14.26
CA ARG A 22 2.85 12.45 14.22
C ARG A 22 1.95 12.42 15.45
N LYS A 23 2.51 12.63 16.66
CA LYS A 23 1.72 12.78 17.89
C LYS A 23 0.82 14.00 17.88
N ILE A 24 1.29 15.13 17.37
CA ILE A 24 0.49 16.37 17.27
C ILE A 24 -0.62 16.18 16.22
N SER A 25 -0.34 15.57 15.07
CA SER A 25 -1.37 15.30 14.08
C SER A 25 -2.40 14.27 14.56
N THR A 26 -1.98 13.23 15.29
CA THR A 26 -2.88 12.26 15.91
C THR A 26 -3.70 12.91 17.02
N PHE A 27 -3.12 13.80 17.81
CA PHE A 27 -3.82 14.54 18.86
C PHE A 27 -4.81 15.57 18.27
N ALA A 28 -4.43 16.30 17.22
CA ALA A 28 -5.32 17.21 16.50
C ALA A 28 -6.51 16.46 15.85
N SER A 29 -6.24 15.32 15.23
CA SER A 29 -7.31 14.48 14.65
C SER A 29 -8.20 13.83 15.72
N SER A 30 -7.69 13.57 16.91
CA SER A 30 -8.49 13.07 18.04
C SER A 30 -9.35 14.17 18.65
N LEU A 31 -8.85 15.41 18.73
CA LEU A 31 -9.61 16.58 19.17
C LEU A 31 -10.71 16.94 18.16
N GLU A 32 -10.44 16.94 16.85
CA GLU A 32 -11.46 17.15 15.84
C GLU A 32 -12.55 16.07 15.90
N ARG A 33 -12.18 14.79 16.09
CA ARG A 33 -13.17 13.71 16.30
C ARG A 33 -14.03 13.88 17.55
N MET A 34 -13.51 14.49 18.59
CA MET A 34 -14.25 14.70 19.83
C MET A 34 -15.36 15.74 19.69
N TYR A 35 -15.24 16.68 18.71
CA TYR A 35 -16.27 17.68 18.41
C TYR A 35 -17.22 17.29 17.28
N MET A 36 -16.96 16.17 16.57
CA MET A 36 -17.83 15.70 15.48
C MET A 36 -19.04 14.93 16.03
N THR A 37 -20.20 15.19 15.47
CA THR A 37 -21.39 14.38 15.74
C THR A 37 -21.17 12.93 15.28
N ARG A 38 -21.82 11.93 15.92
CA ARG A 38 -21.72 10.51 15.52
C ARG A 38 -21.99 10.30 14.01
N LYS A 39 -22.91 11.07 13.44
CA LYS A 39 -23.22 11.02 11.99
C LYS A 39 -22.03 11.49 11.13
N GLU A 40 -21.36 12.53 11.55
CA GLU A 40 -20.16 13.05 10.86
C GLU A 40 -18.98 12.09 10.95
N GLN A 41 -18.83 11.43 12.09
CA GLN A 41 -17.81 10.39 12.25
C GLN A 41 -18.02 9.22 11.27
N ILE A 42 -19.26 8.74 11.10
CA ILE A 42 -19.58 7.66 10.15
C ILE A 42 -19.32 8.12 8.71
N VAL A 43 -19.74 9.33 8.34
CA VAL A 43 -19.50 9.87 6.98
C VAL A 43 -18.01 10.00 6.70
N SER A 44 -17.23 10.53 7.64
CA SER A 44 -15.78 10.66 7.52
C SER A 44 -15.11 9.30 7.39
N PHE A 45 -15.50 8.33 8.20
CA PHE A 45 -15.00 6.97 8.14
C PHE A 45 -15.26 6.33 6.77
N LEU A 46 -16.48 6.37 6.28
CA LEU A 46 -16.85 5.81 4.98
C LEU A 46 -16.10 6.51 3.84
N TRP A 47 -15.97 7.83 3.90
CA TRP A 47 -15.24 8.59 2.89
C TRP A 47 -13.74 8.24 2.84
N GLN A 48 -13.10 8.10 3.99
CA GLN A 48 -11.71 7.63 4.09
C GLN A 48 -11.53 6.27 3.44
N HIS A 49 -12.48 5.34 3.63
CA HIS A 49 -12.40 4.00 3.03
C HIS A 49 -12.67 4.00 1.53
N VAL A 50 -13.51 4.89 1.02
CA VAL A 50 -13.67 5.08 -0.44
C VAL A 50 -12.39 5.60 -1.05
N LEU A 51 -11.74 6.59 -0.44
CA LEU A 51 -10.45 7.10 -0.92
C LEU A 51 -9.33 6.06 -0.79
N LEU A 52 -9.35 5.25 0.26
CA LEU A 52 -8.44 4.12 0.41
C LEU A 52 -8.63 3.12 -0.74
N LEU A 53 -9.86 2.76 -1.08
CA LEU A 53 -10.14 1.86 -2.21
C LEU A 53 -9.62 2.41 -3.53
N VAL A 54 -9.80 3.70 -3.79
CA VAL A 54 -9.23 4.37 -4.98
C VAL A 54 -7.70 4.29 -4.96
N SER A 55 -7.07 4.53 -3.82
CA SER A 55 -5.61 4.43 -3.68
C SER A 55 -5.11 3.02 -3.96
N LEU A 56 -5.81 1.99 -3.44
CA LEU A 56 -5.49 0.59 -3.70
C LEU A 56 -5.66 0.22 -5.18
N CYS A 57 -6.70 0.74 -5.87
CA CYS A 57 -6.85 0.56 -7.30
C CYS A 57 -5.66 1.13 -8.09
N VAL A 58 -5.21 2.34 -7.74
CA VAL A 58 -4.03 2.96 -8.38
C VAL A 58 -2.77 2.16 -8.08
N MET A 59 -2.57 1.71 -6.84
CA MET A 59 -1.42 0.87 -6.46
C MET A 59 -1.36 -0.42 -7.27
N THR A 60 -2.47 -1.16 -7.31
CA THR A 60 -2.55 -2.46 -7.97
C THR A 60 -2.42 -2.36 -9.48
N LEU A 61 -2.88 -1.24 -10.09
CA LEU A 61 -2.62 -0.94 -11.48
C LEU A 61 -1.10 -0.77 -11.72
N GLY A 62 -0.41 -0.04 -10.85
CA GLY A 62 1.05 0.10 -10.91
C GLY A 62 1.77 -1.25 -10.79
N VAL A 63 1.33 -2.12 -9.87
CA VAL A 63 1.85 -3.50 -9.74
C VAL A 63 1.64 -4.28 -11.03
N ALA A 64 0.43 -4.28 -11.61
CA ALA A 64 0.13 -5.01 -12.83
C ALA A 64 0.99 -4.54 -14.02
N VAL A 65 1.17 -3.23 -14.18
CA VAL A 65 2.04 -2.67 -15.23
C VAL A 65 3.50 -3.06 -15.02
N CYS A 66 4.01 -3.08 -13.77
CA CYS A 66 5.36 -3.57 -13.48
C CYS A 66 5.53 -5.06 -13.86
N VAL A 67 4.56 -5.91 -13.50
CA VAL A 67 4.58 -7.34 -13.89
C VAL A 67 4.58 -7.49 -15.40
N ARG A 68 3.79 -6.71 -16.13
CA ARG A 68 3.73 -6.73 -17.61
C ARG A 68 5.00 -6.21 -18.27
N SER A 69 5.82 -5.41 -17.61
CA SER A 69 7.07 -4.91 -18.16
C SER A 69 8.08 -6.02 -18.50
N MET A 70 7.99 -7.17 -17.82
CA MET A 70 8.90 -8.32 -17.95
C MET A 70 10.37 -7.99 -17.63
N LEU A 71 10.63 -6.89 -16.91
CA LEU A 71 11.97 -6.49 -16.40
C LEU A 71 12.16 -6.78 -14.91
N GLY A 72 11.10 -7.22 -14.26
CA GLY A 72 11.01 -7.48 -12.84
C GLY A 72 9.75 -6.86 -12.24
N SER A 73 9.17 -7.52 -11.27
CA SER A 73 7.94 -7.07 -10.61
C SER A 73 8.23 -6.05 -9.49
N SER A 74 7.18 -5.46 -8.93
CA SER A 74 7.31 -4.65 -7.71
C SER A 74 7.70 -5.54 -6.52
N VAL A 75 8.43 -5.00 -5.55
CA VAL A 75 8.95 -5.76 -4.39
C VAL A 75 7.87 -6.59 -3.71
N ILE A 76 6.70 -5.99 -3.47
CA ILE A 76 5.59 -6.66 -2.77
C ILE A 76 4.96 -7.80 -3.59
N SER A 77 5.08 -7.77 -4.92
CA SER A 77 4.53 -8.79 -5.81
C SER A 77 5.55 -9.82 -6.29
N THR A 78 6.85 -9.67 -5.98
CA THR A 78 7.88 -10.61 -6.42
C THR A 78 7.62 -12.03 -5.93
N LEU A 79 7.45 -12.19 -4.63
CA LEU A 79 7.23 -13.50 -4.02
C LEU A 79 5.91 -14.15 -4.50
N PRO A 80 4.74 -13.48 -4.46
CA PRO A 80 3.51 -13.96 -5.07
C PRO A 80 3.66 -14.37 -6.55
N TYR A 81 4.42 -13.62 -7.34
CA TYR A 81 4.60 -13.90 -8.75
C TYR A 81 5.47 -15.14 -9.00
N VAL A 82 6.48 -15.40 -8.17
CA VAL A 82 7.26 -16.66 -8.22
C VAL A 82 6.32 -17.86 -8.01
N PHE A 83 5.48 -17.81 -6.98
CA PHE A 83 4.56 -18.90 -6.66
C PHE A 83 3.48 -19.09 -7.73
N GLU A 84 2.91 -17.99 -8.27
CA GLU A 84 1.95 -18.08 -9.37
C GLU A 84 2.57 -18.76 -10.60
N THR A 85 3.79 -18.35 -10.96
CA THR A 85 4.50 -18.93 -12.11
C THR A 85 4.80 -20.41 -11.89
N ALA A 86 5.25 -20.79 -10.69
CA ALA A 86 5.48 -22.18 -10.32
C ALA A 86 4.19 -23.00 -10.36
N GLY A 87 3.07 -22.45 -9.90
CA GLY A 87 1.76 -23.08 -9.95
C GLY A 87 1.26 -23.29 -11.38
N LYS A 88 1.46 -22.32 -12.28
CA LYS A 88 1.13 -22.44 -13.71
C LYS A 88 1.91 -23.55 -14.39
N LEU A 89 3.17 -23.73 -14.01
CA LEU A 89 4.04 -24.80 -14.53
C LEU A 89 3.84 -26.15 -13.83
N GLY A 90 3.00 -26.24 -12.82
CA GLY A 90 2.73 -27.49 -12.09
C GLY A 90 3.88 -27.97 -11.21
N LEU A 91 4.71 -27.07 -10.70
CA LEU A 91 5.90 -27.39 -9.89
C LEU A 91 5.58 -27.63 -8.39
N GLY A 92 4.52 -28.37 -8.11
CA GLY A 92 4.19 -28.81 -6.76
C GLY A 92 3.49 -27.78 -5.87
N VAL A 93 3.07 -26.65 -6.42
CA VAL A 93 2.30 -25.62 -5.71
C VAL A 93 0.92 -25.41 -6.36
N PRO A 94 -0.11 -24.97 -5.62
CA PRO A 94 -1.44 -24.73 -6.15
C PRO A 94 -1.44 -23.71 -7.30
N LYS A 95 -2.37 -23.86 -8.26
CA LYS A 95 -2.56 -22.91 -9.36
C LYS A 95 -3.38 -21.69 -8.92
N PHE A 96 -2.79 -20.88 -8.05
CA PHE A 96 -3.39 -19.63 -7.59
C PHE A 96 -2.91 -18.44 -8.43
N THR A 97 -3.68 -17.36 -8.39
CA THR A 97 -3.32 -16.07 -9.01
C THR A 97 -2.31 -15.30 -8.17
N ILE A 98 -1.72 -14.25 -8.75
CA ILE A 98 -0.83 -13.33 -8.00
C ILE A 98 -1.59 -12.75 -6.80
N GLY A 99 -2.86 -12.35 -6.98
CA GLY A 99 -3.69 -11.81 -5.91
C GLY A 99 -3.91 -12.81 -4.79
N GLN A 100 -4.22 -14.07 -5.11
CA GLN A 100 -4.42 -15.12 -4.13
C GLN A 100 -3.14 -15.43 -3.33
N TYR A 101 -1.98 -15.49 -3.97
CA TYR A 101 -0.72 -15.61 -3.27
C TYR A 101 -0.37 -14.37 -2.43
N THR A 102 -0.81 -13.18 -2.88
CA THR A 102 -0.69 -11.95 -2.10
C THR A 102 -1.52 -12.00 -0.81
N TYR A 103 -2.70 -12.64 -0.80
CA TYR A 103 -3.47 -12.85 0.44
C TYR A 103 -2.69 -13.70 1.45
N ILE A 104 -2.10 -14.80 0.98
CA ILE A 104 -1.30 -15.69 1.83
C ILE A 104 -0.11 -14.91 2.41
N MET A 105 0.60 -14.19 1.58
CA MET A 105 1.75 -13.38 2.00
C MET A 105 1.33 -12.31 3.03
N ASN A 106 0.24 -11.60 2.79
CA ASN A 106 -0.29 -10.60 3.72
C ASN A 106 -0.70 -11.24 5.04
N GLY A 107 -1.29 -12.43 5.01
CA GLY A 107 -1.58 -13.22 6.21
C GLY A 107 -0.32 -13.54 7.01
N VAL A 108 0.74 -14.00 6.35
CA VAL A 108 2.04 -14.29 6.98
C VAL A 108 2.66 -13.02 7.59
N LEU A 109 2.58 -11.88 6.90
CA LEU A 109 3.08 -10.60 7.42
C LEU A 109 2.31 -10.15 8.66
N VAL A 110 0.98 -10.30 8.69
CA VAL A 110 0.16 -9.99 9.88
C VAL A 110 0.47 -10.95 11.03
N LEU A 111 0.65 -12.23 10.76
CA LEU A 111 1.12 -13.17 11.78
C LEU A 111 2.50 -12.77 12.33
N GLY A 112 3.41 -12.34 11.45
CA GLY A 112 4.70 -11.78 11.86
C GLY A 112 4.54 -10.54 12.75
N GLN A 113 3.59 -9.64 12.46
CA GLN A 113 3.28 -8.49 13.31
C GLN A 113 2.81 -8.93 14.70
N ILE A 114 1.91 -9.93 14.79
CA ILE A 114 1.42 -10.45 16.06
C ILE A 114 2.57 -11.01 16.89
N LEU A 115 3.46 -11.78 16.27
CA LEU A 115 4.62 -12.37 16.94
C LEU A 115 5.62 -11.30 17.44
N VAL A 116 5.84 -10.23 16.66
CA VAL A 116 6.75 -9.14 17.00
C VAL A 116 6.16 -8.26 18.10
N LEU A 117 4.91 -7.81 17.94
CA LEU A 117 4.25 -6.89 18.87
C LEU A 117 3.77 -7.58 20.14
N ARG A 118 3.45 -8.88 20.09
CA ARG A 118 2.93 -9.66 21.22
C ARG A 118 1.79 -8.92 21.94
N LYS A 119 1.99 -8.53 23.20
CA LYS A 119 0.99 -7.83 24.03
C LYS A 119 0.66 -6.40 23.56
N LYS A 120 1.48 -5.81 22.67
CA LYS A 120 1.25 -4.47 22.10
C LYS A 120 0.43 -4.52 20.80
N PHE A 121 0.04 -5.71 20.35
CA PHE A 121 -0.80 -5.87 19.17
C PHE A 121 -2.23 -5.43 19.46
N GLU A 122 -2.74 -4.49 18.68
CA GLU A 122 -4.11 -4.02 18.79
C GLU A 122 -5.02 -4.78 17.84
N PRO A 123 -6.20 -5.30 18.29
CA PRO A 123 -7.13 -6.04 17.44
C PRO A 123 -7.59 -5.28 16.19
N VAL A 124 -7.60 -3.95 16.23
CA VAL A 124 -7.90 -3.10 15.07
C VAL A 124 -6.91 -3.33 13.91
N GLN A 125 -5.69 -3.76 14.21
CA GLN A 125 -4.70 -4.09 13.18
C GLN A 125 -5.11 -5.32 12.34
N LEU A 126 -6.03 -6.16 12.79
CA LEU A 126 -6.59 -7.26 11.98
C LEU A 126 -7.37 -6.76 10.75
N PHE A 127 -7.86 -5.52 10.75
CA PHE A 127 -8.44 -4.89 9.56
C PHE A 127 -7.48 -4.81 8.37
N GLN A 128 -6.16 -4.90 8.63
CA GLN A 128 -5.15 -5.02 7.56
C GLN A 128 -5.38 -6.25 6.68
N LEU A 129 -5.92 -7.34 7.23
CA LEU A 129 -6.25 -8.54 6.45
C LEU A 129 -7.34 -8.25 5.42
N LEU A 130 -8.37 -7.46 5.80
CA LEU A 130 -9.42 -7.05 4.88
C LEU A 130 -8.85 -6.15 3.77
N VAL A 131 -8.01 -5.18 4.12
CA VAL A 131 -7.33 -4.30 3.16
C VAL A 131 -6.43 -5.12 2.23
N GLY A 132 -5.68 -6.08 2.78
CA GLY A 132 -4.84 -7.00 2.01
C GLY A 132 -5.64 -7.90 1.08
N PHE A 133 -6.83 -8.35 1.48
CA PHE A 133 -7.75 -9.13 0.64
C PHE A 133 -8.25 -8.29 -0.54
N VAL A 134 -8.73 -7.08 -0.29
CA VAL A 134 -9.16 -6.14 -1.34
C VAL A 134 -8.01 -5.83 -2.30
N PHE A 135 -6.81 -5.57 -1.78
CA PHE A 135 -5.63 -5.30 -2.58
C PHE A 135 -5.29 -6.46 -3.54
N GLY A 136 -5.27 -7.69 -3.05
CA GLY A 136 -4.98 -8.85 -3.89
C GLY A 136 -6.08 -9.08 -4.94
N SER A 137 -7.38 -8.92 -4.60
CA SER A 137 -8.47 -8.97 -5.58
C SER A 137 -8.31 -7.92 -6.68
N LEU A 138 -7.91 -6.70 -6.30
CA LEU A 138 -7.66 -5.63 -7.26
C LEU A 138 -6.42 -5.89 -8.12
N ILE A 139 -5.39 -6.60 -7.62
CA ILE A 139 -4.27 -7.06 -8.46
C ILE A 139 -4.81 -7.96 -9.57
N ASP A 140 -5.62 -8.95 -9.25
CA ASP A 140 -6.17 -9.88 -10.26
C ASP A 140 -7.03 -9.16 -11.30
N VAL A 141 -7.88 -8.23 -10.88
CA VAL A 141 -8.67 -7.38 -11.78
C VAL A 141 -7.76 -6.56 -12.69
N ASN A 142 -6.74 -5.89 -12.15
CA ASN A 142 -5.82 -5.08 -12.94
C ASN A 142 -4.92 -5.93 -13.85
N MET A 143 -4.57 -7.16 -13.46
CA MET A 143 -3.88 -8.11 -14.33
C MET A 143 -4.73 -8.48 -15.54
N ILE A 144 -6.06 -8.61 -15.40
CA ILE A 144 -6.98 -8.82 -16.52
C ILE A 144 -7.09 -7.54 -17.37
N LEU A 145 -7.28 -6.39 -16.76
CA LEU A 145 -7.41 -5.11 -17.46
C LEU A 145 -6.17 -4.72 -18.26
N THR A 146 -4.98 -5.14 -17.82
CA THR A 146 -3.71 -4.86 -18.49
C THR A 146 -3.25 -5.96 -19.46
N THR A 147 -4.12 -6.91 -19.86
CA THR A 147 -3.77 -8.04 -20.75
C THR A 147 -3.29 -7.57 -22.12
N TRP A 148 -3.79 -6.43 -22.59
CA TRP A 148 -3.38 -5.80 -23.85
C TRP A 148 -1.95 -5.24 -23.81
N LEU A 149 -1.38 -5.02 -22.62
CA LEU A 149 -0.03 -4.46 -22.46
C LEU A 149 1.00 -5.59 -22.60
N THR A 150 1.51 -5.77 -23.81
CA THR A 150 2.53 -6.76 -24.15
C THR A 150 3.76 -6.09 -24.76
N PRO A 151 4.64 -5.48 -23.95
CA PRO A 151 5.81 -4.81 -24.47
C PRO A 151 6.83 -5.82 -25.03
N ASN A 152 7.12 -5.73 -26.34
CA ASN A 152 8.06 -6.61 -27.02
C ASN A 152 9.47 -6.01 -27.11
N LEU A 153 9.56 -4.69 -27.33
CA LEU A 153 10.81 -3.97 -27.47
C LEU A 153 11.37 -3.56 -26.09
N LEU A 154 12.68 -3.54 -25.94
CA LEU A 154 13.34 -3.20 -24.67
C LEU A 154 12.90 -1.81 -24.15
N TRP A 155 12.82 -0.82 -25.02
CA TRP A 155 12.39 0.52 -24.63
C TRP A 155 10.95 0.54 -24.12
N GLN A 156 10.05 -0.26 -24.72
CA GLN A 156 8.65 -0.39 -24.25
C GLN A 156 8.61 -1.01 -22.85
N LYS A 157 9.44 -2.01 -22.59
CA LYS A 157 9.58 -2.64 -21.27
C LYS A 157 10.07 -1.63 -20.23
N ILE A 158 11.09 -0.82 -20.58
CA ILE A 158 11.61 0.23 -19.69
C ILE A 158 10.54 1.28 -19.40
N VAL A 159 9.83 1.77 -20.42
CA VAL A 159 8.75 2.74 -20.25
C VAL A 159 7.63 2.16 -19.37
N ALA A 160 7.20 0.93 -19.62
CA ALA A 160 6.19 0.24 -18.80
C ALA A 160 6.65 0.12 -17.34
N GLN A 161 7.92 -0.24 -17.09
CA GLN A 161 8.47 -0.34 -15.75
C GLN A 161 8.46 1.01 -15.02
N VAL A 162 8.93 2.08 -15.66
CA VAL A 162 8.96 3.43 -15.08
C VAL A 162 7.54 3.92 -14.78
N LEU A 163 6.60 3.75 -15.73
CA LEU A 163 5.20 4.12 -15.55
C LEU A 163 4.56 3.31 -14.41
N GLY A 164 4.76 1.99 -14.40
CA GLY A 164 4.24 1.13 -13.34
C GLY A 164 4.74 1.54 -11.95
N CYS A 165 6.05 1.76 -11.80
CA CYS A 165 6.64 2.24 -10.55
C CYS A 165 6.14 3.63 -10.15
N THR A 166 5.90 4.53 -11.12
CA THR A 166 5.36 5.86 -10.85
C THR A 166 3.91 5.77 -10.34
N ILE A 167 3.05 5.00 -11.03
CA ILE A 167 1.66 4.78 -10.64
C ILE A 167 1.60 4.12 -9.25
N LEU A 168 2.42 3.10 -9.02
CA LEU A 168 2.53 2.43 -7.72
C LEU A 168 2.93 3.42 -6.62
N GLY A 169 3.94 4.25 -6.84
CA GLY A 169 4.39 5.26 -5.88
C GLY A 169 3.34 6.32 -5.58
N ILE A 170 2.56 6.75 -6.58
CA ILE A 170 1.41 7.65 -6.38
C ILE A 170 0.36 6.96 -5.50
N GLY A 171 0.00 5.72 -5.81
CA GLY A 171 -0.98 4.96 -5.03
C GLY A 171 -0.57 4.80 -3.56
N ILE A 172 0.69 4.46 -3.28
CA ILE A 172 1.22 4.38 -1.91
C ILE A 172 1.16 5.75 -1.21
N ALA A 173 1.52 6.83 -1.91
CA ALA A 173 1.45 8.17 -1.33
C ALA A 173 0.02 8.58 -0.95
N LEU A 174 -0.98 8.19 -1.75
CA LEU A 174 -2.40 8.41 -1.47
C LEU A 174 -2.88 7.55 -0.30
N GLU A 175 -2.52 6.25 -0.26
CA GLU A 175 -2.88 5.34 0.83
C GLU A 175 -2.40 5.86 2.18
N VAL A 176 -1.12 6.24 2.26
CA VAL A 176 -0.53 6.78 3.51
C VAL A 176 -1.28 8.04 3.99
N ARG A 177 -1.79 8.86 3.07
CA ARG A 177 -2.56 10.07 3.40
C ARG A 177 -3.99 9.79 3.86
N CYS A 178 -4.59 8.68 3.44
CA CYS A 178 -5.94 8.33 3.88
C CYS A 178 -6.05 8.13 5.40
N GLY A 179 -4.92 7.91 6.11
CA GLY A 179 -4.89 7.79 7.57
C GLY A 179 -5.70 6.61 8.13
N SER A 180 -6.08 5.67 7.27
CA SER A 180 -6.75 4.42 7.61
C SER A 180 -5.73 3.34 8.01
N VAL A 181 -6.20 2.12 8.19
CA VAL A 181 -5.33 0.97 8.47
C VAL A 181 -4.42 0.73 7.25
N THR A 182 -3.12 0.73 7.47
CA THR A 182 -2.12 0.50 6.42
C THR A 182 -2.10 -0.96 5.98
N MET A 183 -1.63 -1.22 4.75
CA MET A 183 -1.43 -2.58 4.26
C MET A 183 -0.45 -3.38 5.13
N PRO A 184 -0.58 -4.73 5.19
CA PRO A 184 0.35 -5.60 5.91
C PRO A 184 1.81 -5.42 5.51
N GLY A 185 2.09 -5.14 4.22
CA GLY A 185 3.41 -4.87 3.70
C GLY A 185 4.08 -3.61 4.27
N GLU A 186 3.31 -2.65 4.77
CA GLU A 186 3.77 -1.48 5.49
C GLU A 186 3.69 -1.68 7.01
N GLY A 187 2.65 -2.37 7.47
CA GLY A 187 2.40 -2.61 8.90
C GLY A 187 3.48 -3.45 9.56
N PHE A 188 4.00 -4.49 8.89
CA PHE A 188 5.06 -5.33 9.42
C PHE A 188 6.36 -4.55 9.68
N PRO A 189 6.91 -3.76 8.74
CA PRO A 189 8.05 -2.89 9.03
C PRO A 189 7.80 -1.88 10.15
N VAL A 190 6.57 -1.32 10.25
CA VAL A 190 6.18 -0.43 11.36
C VAL A 190 6.26 -1.16 12.70
N ALA A 191 5.73 -2.37 12.78
CA ALA A 191 5.77 -3.20 13.99
C ALA A 191 7.20 -3.49 14.44
N VAL A 192 8.07 -3.88 13.52
CA VAL A 192 9.49 -4.13 13.80
C VAL A 192 10.18 -2.86 14.26
N SER A 193 9.95 -1.71 13.60
CA SER A 193 10.49 -0.40 13.98
C SER A 193 10.08 0.00 15.40
N GLN A 194 8.81 -0.24 15.78
CA GLN A 194 8.30 0.06 17.11
C GLN A 194 8.95 -0.76 18.23
N VAL A 195 9.29 -2.00 17.94
CA VAL A 195 9.88 -2.91 18.95
C VAL A 195 11.40 -2.74 19.04
N THR A 196 12.08 -2.56 17.90
CA THR A 196 13.54 -2.46 17.84
C THR A 196 14.06 -1.05 18.09
N GLY A 197 13.22 -0.02 17.94
CA GLY A 197 13.63 1.39 17.98
C GLY A 197 14.41 1.85 16.74
N ILE A 198 14.59 0.98 15.73
CA ILE A 198 15.26 1.33 14.48
C ILE A 198 14.32 2.19 13.63
N GLU A 199 14.86 3.17 12.92
CA GLU A 199 14.10 4.06 12.04
C GLU A 199 13.35 3.26 10.96
N PHE A 200 12.05 3.56 10.79
CA PHE A 200 11.17 2.88 9.83
C PHE A 200 11.77 2.73 8.41
N PRO A 201 12.42 3.74 7.78
CA PRO A 201 12.99 3.57 6.45
C PRO A 201 14.05 2.47 6.36
N LYS A 202 14.88 2.33 7.41
CA LYS A 202 15.92 1.27 7.45
C LYS A 202 15.28 -0.11 7.59
N VAL A 203 14.27 -0.23 8.47
CA VAL A 203 13.54 -1.49 8.65
C VAL A 203 12.79 -1.86 7.38
N LYS A 204 12.13 -0.90 6.71
CA LYS A 204 11.43 -1.12 5.45
C LYS A 204 12.37 -1.67 4.37
N ILE A 205 13.54 -1.07 4.20
CA ILE A 205 14.54 -1.55 3.23
C ILE A 205 14.97 -2.98 3.57
N CYS A 206 15.24 -3.29 4.84
CA CYS A 206 15.61 -4.66 5.26
C CYS A 206 14.50 -5.68 4.97
N VAL A 207 13.24 -5.33 5.26
CA VAL A 207 12.10 -6.22 4.97
C VAL A 207 11.91 -6.40 3.47
N ASP A 208 11.98 -5.34 2.69
CA ASP A 208 11.87 -5.41 1.23
C ASP A 208 13.00 -6.24 0.62
N CYS A 209 14.25 -6.06 1.07
CA CYS A 209 15.37 -6.91 0.68
C CYS A 209 15.14 -8.38 1.04
N SER A 210 14.62 -8.67 2.24
CA SER A 210 14.35 -10.05 2.66
C SER A 210 13.28 -10.71 1.79
N LEU A 211 12.23 -10.00 1.38
CA LEU A 211 11.20 -10.51 0.48
C LEU A 211 11.78 -10.82 -0.92
N VAL A 212 12.65 -9.94 -1.44
CA VAL A 212 13.32 -10.17 -2.73
C VAL A 212 14.28 -11.37 -2.64
N ILE A 213 15.06 -11.49 -1.57
CA ILE A 213 15.95 -12.64 -1.34
C ILE A 213 15.14 -13.94 -1.27
N LEU A 214 14.04 -13.96 -0.53
CA LEU A 214 13.14 -15.11 -0.49
C LEU A 214 12.59 -15.47 -1.87
N ALA A 215 12.18 -14.47 -2.66
CA ALA A 215 11.71 -14.70 -4.03
C ALA A 215 12.80 -15.31 -4.92
N VAL A 216 14.06 -14.89 -4.77
CA VAL A 216 15.19 -15.50 -5.47
C VAL A 216 15.42 -16.94 -5.03
N ILE A 217 15.42 -17.22 -3.72
CA ILE A 217 15.59 -18.57 -3.18
C ILE A 217 14.49 -19.50 -3.74
N PHE A 218 13.22 -19.09 -3.67
CA PHE A 218 12.12 -19.89 -4.21
C PHE A 218 12.19 -20.01 -5.74
N SER A 219 12.70 -19.00 -6.45
CA SER A 219 12.94 -19.09 -7.89
C SER A 219 13.93 -20.22 -8.20
N PHE A 220 15.02 -20.35 -7.45
CA PHE A 220 15.96 -21.47 -7.61
C PHE A 220 15.36 -22.83 -7.20
N ILE A 221 14.56 -22.88 -6.14
CA ILE A 221 13.92 -24.11 -5.69
C ILE A 221 12.93 -24.64 -6.75
N PHE A 222 12.10 -23.78 -7.34
CA PHE A 222 11.08 -24.21 -8.29
C PHE A 222 11.59 -24.37 -9.71
N PHE A 223 12.43 -23.44 -10.19
CA PHE A 223 12.82 -23.38 -11.61
C PHE A 223 14.27 -23.87 -11.85
N GLY A 224 15.05 -24.09 -10.80
CA GLY A 224 16.47 -24.41 -10.91
C GLY A 224 17.33 -23.28 -11.49
N ALA A 225 16.73 -22.11 -11.74
CA ALA A 225 17.38 -20.96 -12.34
C ALA A 225 16.79 -19.64 -11.88
N TRP A 226 17.52 -18.56 -12.06
CA TRP A 226 17.06 -17.22 -11.80
C TRP A 226 16.08 -16.75 -12.87
N GLN A 227 14.91 -16.31 -12.45
CA GLN A 227 13.87 -15.78 -13.35
C GLN A 227 13.95 -14.25 -13.43
N TRP A 228 14.70 -13.74 -14.39
CA TRP A 228 14.96 -12.30 -14.58
C TRP A 228 13.71 -11.45 -14.80
N TYR A 229 12.64 -12.03 -15.35
CA TYR A 229 11.36 -11.34 -15.56
C TYR A 229 10.53 -11.19 -14.28
N ILE A 230 10.84 -11.96 -13.23
CA ILE A 230 10.18 -11.87 -11.91
C ILE A 230 11.00 -10.99 -10.98
N VAL A 231 12.29 -11.35 -10.78
CA VAL A 231 13.25 -10.65 -9.94
C VAL A 231 14.37 -10.17 -10.84
N GLY A 232 14.22 -9.00 -11.41
CA GLY A 232 15.17 -8.44 -12.36
C GLY A 232 15.67 -7.06 -11.97
N ILE A 233 16.34 -6.41 -12.92
CA ILE A 233 16.82 -5.03 -12.78
C ILE A 233 15.65 -4.10 -12.46
N GLY A 234 14.47 -4.36 -13.03
CA GLY A 234 13.24 -3.60 -12.75
C GLY A 234 12.79 -3.67 -11.29
N THR A 235 13.01 -4.81 -10.59
CA THR A 235 12.70 -4.93 -9.16
C THR A 235 13.65 -4.08 -8.31
N LEU A 236 14.95 -4.09 -8.61
CA LEU A 236 15.93 -3.23 -7.92
C LEU A 236 15.66 -1.75 -8.18
N PHE A 237 15.31 -1.41 -9.43
CA PHE A 237 14.87 -0.06 -9.77
C PHE A 237 13.61 0.34 -9.00
N ALA A 238 12.60 -0.52 -8.93
CA ALA A 238 11.37 -0.26 -8.20
C ALA A 238 11.61 0.00 -6.71
N MET A 239 12.51 -0.76 -6.08
CA MET A 239 12.87 -0.61 -4.66
C MET A 239 13.33 0.81 -4.32
N VAL A 240 14.11 1.44 -5.19
CA VAL A 240 14.63 2.80 -4.99
C VAL A 240 13.65 3.85 -5.53
N TYR A 241 13.19 3.66 -6.77
CA TYR A 241 12.42 4.66 -7.49
C TYR A 241 11.04 4.89 -6.89
N VAL A 242 10.32 3.85 -6.47
CA VAL A 242 9.01 3.98 -5.82
C VAL A 242 9.11 4.82 -4.55
N GLY A 243 10.13 4.59 -3.72
CA GLY A 243 10.38 5.41 -2.53
C GLY A 243 10.61 6.91 -2.84
N MET A 244 11.34 7.20 -3.93
CA MET A 244 11.55 8.58 -4.38
C MET A 244 10.24 9.22 -4.86
N VAL A 245 9.42 8.49 -5.62
CA VAL A 245 8.10 8.96 -6.10
C VAL A 245 7.18 9.25 -4.91
N VAL A 246 7.08 8.33 -3.95
CA VAL A 246 6.27 8.52 -2.72
C VAL A 246 6.70 9.79 -1.98
N LYS A 247 8.01 9.99 -1.80
CA LYS A 247 8.54 11.19 -1.13
C LYS A 247 8.24 12.48 -1.91
N LYS A 248 8.37 12.46 -3.23
CA LYS A 248 8.12 13.63 -4.10
C LYS A 248 6.63 13.96 -4.17
N VAL A 249 5.80 12.96 -4.47
CA VAL A 249 4.34 13.11 -4.58
C VAL A 249 3.73 13.50 -3.24
N GLY A 250 4.16 12.86 -2.15
CA GLY A 250 3.66 13.15 -0.81
C GLY A 250 3.78 14.62 -0.40
N LYS A 251 4.76 15.37 -0.95
CA LYS A 251 4.90 16.82 -0.70
C LYS A 251 3.84 17.65 -1.42
N HIS A 252 3.26 17.15 -2.51
CA HIS A 252 2.32 17.87 -3.36
C HIS A 252 0.86 17.45 -3.15
N LEU A 253 0.56 16.56 -2.19
CA LEU A 253 -0.78 16.02 -1.93
C LEU A 253 -1.69 16.94 -1.08
N GLY A 254 -1.35 18.22 -0.88
CA GLY A 254 -2.21 19.16 -0.15
C GLY A 254 -3.62 19.33 -0.73
N TRP A 255 -3.80 19.04 -2.03
CA TRP A 255 -5.12 19.00 -2.66
C TRP A 255 -5.93 17.77 -2.22
N PHE A 256 -5.26 16.63 -2.04
CA PHE A 256 -5.89 15.39 -1.58
C PHE A 256 -6.32 15.49 -0.11
N ASP A 257 -5.51 16.15 0.74
CA ASP A 257 -5.87 16.44 2.13
C ASP A 257 -7.14 17.30 2.19
N ARG A 258 -7.32 18.25 1.26
CA ARG A 258 -8.56 19.03 1.13
C ARG A 258 -9.75 18.18 0.71
N ILE A 259 -9.58 17.24 -0.23
CA ILE A 259 -10.65 16.30 -0.63
C ILE A 259 -11.02 15.41 0.55
N LEU A 260 -10.05 14.91 1.30
CA LEU A 260 -10.26 14.08 2.48
C LEU A 260 -11.07 14.83 3.55
N ALA A 261 -10.76 16.11 3.78
CA ALA A 261 -11.46 16.95 4.75
C ALA A 261 -12.83 17.43 4.26
N TYR A 262 -12.95 17.76 2.97
CA TYR A 262 -14.16 18.37 2.40
C TYR A 262 -15.30 17.39 2.15
N GLN A 263 -15.04 16.10 1.93
CA GLN A 263 -16.04 15.05 1.68
C GLN A 263 -17.09 15.45 0.60
N PRO A 264 -16.69 15.81 -0.62
CA PRO A 264 -17.54 16.46 -1.61
C PRO A 264 -18.75 15.59 -2.01
N GLY A 265 -19.96 16.04 -1.67
CA GLY A 265 -21.21 15.39 -2.06
C GLY A 265 -21.51 14.04 -1.39
N PHE A 266 -20.51 13.32 -0.89
CA PHE A 266 -20.63 11.99 -0.29
C PHE A 266 -21.58 11.98 0.93
N ARG A 267 -21.53 13.01 1.74
CA ARG A 267 -22.44 13.26 2.86
C ARG A 267 -23.92 13.20 2.44
N ARG A 268 -24.25 13.81 1.30
CA ARG A 268 -25.61 13.83 0.74
C ARG A 268 -26.07 12.44 0.31
N TYR A 269 -25.17 11.65 -0.32
CA TYR A 269 -25.47 10.27 -0.73
C TYR A 269 -25.66 9.34 0.47
N VAL A 270 -24.80 9.41 1.49
CA VAL A 270 -24.91 8.57 2.69
C VAL A 270 -26.20 8.86 3.44
N TYR A 271 -26.57 10.15 3.61
CA TYR A 271 -27.84 10.52 4.24
C TYR A 271 -29.03 10.18 3.37
N GLY A 272 -28.93 10.28 2.06
CA GLY A 272 -29.97 9.86 1.12
C GLY A 272 -30.23 8.36 1.20
N LEU A 273 -29.16 7.54 1.17
CA LEU A 273 -29.22 6.09 1.29
C LEU A 273 -29.76 5.66 2.66
N ALA A 274 -29.31 6.30 3.74
CA ALA A 274 -29.82 6.04 5.08
C ALA A 274 -31.32 6.34 5.18
N ARG A 275 -31.80 7.46 4.63
CA ARG A 275 -33.21 7.75 4.55
C ARG A 275 -33.99 6.70 3.76
N PHE A 276 -33.46 6.23 2.66
CA PHE A 276 -34.08 5.22 1.83
C PHE A 276 -34.22 3.88 2.58
N LEU A 277 -33.14 3.43 3.22
CA LEU A 277 -33.10 2.17 3.97
C LEU A 277 -33.96 2.18 5.24
N PHE A 278 -34.05 3.33 5.93
CA PHE A 278 -34.83 3.46 7.17
C PHE A 278 -36.25 3.97 6.96
N LYS A 279 -36.67 4.32 5.72
CA LYS A 279 -38.03 4.72 5.39
C LYS A 279 -38.98 3.55 5.15
N GLN A 280 -38.48 2.31 5.20
CA GLN A 280 -39.25 1.07 5.06
C GLN A 280 -39.66 0.46 6.42
N LYS A 281 -39.82 1.32 7.47
CA LYS A 281 -40.53 0.93 8.69
C LYS A 281 -41.68 1.87 8.96
#